data_613ab57d135059b5be0de9948fd4a22f
#
_entry.id   613ab57d135059b5be0de9948fd4a22f
#
_cell.length_a   1.000
_cell.length_b   1.000
_cell.length_c   1.000
_cell.angle_alpha   90.00
_cell.angle_beta   90.00
_cell.angle_gamma   90.00
#
_symmetry.space_group_name_H-M   'P 1'
#
loop_
_entity.id
_entity.type
_entity.pdbx_description
1 polymer ?
#
loop_
_entity_poly.entity_id
_entity_poly.type
_entity_poly.pdbx_seq_one_letter_code
_entity_poly.pdbx_strand_id
1 'polypeptide(L)'
;LLADIEAATSEIYLESYIYADDEIGHAVTSALCHAAERGVSVHVLVDGFGARNFEQDFMPRLLAAGAHVMAYRREFARFRLRRHRLRRLHRKLVVIDSRLAFVGGINIVDDNNAPEGMRPRFDYAVRLEGPVLRQVHHAVRHMWEIVSWASLKRRFRQARMAPAGDTAVGTQAAAFLIRDNIRHRNDILHAYVHAAG
;
A
#
# COMPACT_ATOMS: atom_id res chain seq x y z
N LEU A 1 -10.74 3.06 7.66
CA LEU A 1 -10.21 2.86 6.31
C LEU A 1 -11.31 2.81 5.27
N LEU A 2 -12.33 1.91 5.37
CA LEU A 2 -13.40 1.81 4.37
C LEU A 2 -14.13 3.15 4.20
N ALA A 3 -14.54 3.80 5.28
CA ALA A 3 -15.19 5.11 5.24
C ALA A 3 -14.32 6.19 4.57
N ASP A 4 -13.00 6.15 4.77
CA ASP A 4 -12.09 7.12 4.14
C ASP A 4 -11.91 6.83 2.63
N ILE A 5 -11.91 5.56 2.22
CA ILE A 5 -11.92 5.16 0.79
C ILE A 5 -13.21 5.63 0.11
N GLU A 6 -14.36 5.43 0.75
CA GLU A 6 -15.65 5.89 0.22
C GLU A 6 -15.74 7.43 0.13
N ALA A 7 -15.06 8.15 1.02
CA ALA A 7 -15.01 9.60 1.02
C ALA A 7 -13.93 10.19 0.10
N ALA A 8 -13.11 9.37 -0.54
CA ALA A 8 -12.03 9.82 -1.42
C ALA A 8 -12.56 10.58 -2.64
N THR A 9 -11.84 11.62 -3.04
CA THR A 9 -12.25 12.56 -4.10
C THR A 9 -11.26 12.69 -5.27
N SER A 10 -9.98 12.34 -5.07
CA SER A 10 -8.96 12.55 -6.09
C SER A 10 -8.10 11.32 -6.37
N GLU A 11 -7.47 10.74 -5.36
CA GLU A 11 -6.55 9.63 -5.56
C GLU A 11 -6.49 8.69 -4.36
N ILE A 12 -6.25 7.40 -4.63
CA ILE A 12 -5.97 6.38 -3.62
C ILE A 12 -4.74 5.58 -4.08
N TYR A 13 -3.75 5.44 -3.20
CA TYR A 13 -2.67 4.46 -3.33
C TYR A 13 -2.79 3.42 -2.23
N LEU A 14 -2.90 2.16 -2.59
CA LEU A 14 -2.93 1.03 -1.65
C LEU A 14 -1.78 0.07 -1.95
N GLU A 15 -0.95 -0.20 -0.94
CA GLU A 15 0.09 -1.22 -0.98
C GLU A 15 -0.15 -2.25 0.11
N SER A 16 -0.20 -3.54 -0.27
CA SER A 16 -0.37 -4.64 0.69
C SER A 16 0.50 -5.84 0.34
N TYR A 17 1.01 -6.53 1.36
CA TYR A 17 1.71 -7.78 1.17
C TYR A 17 0.73 -8.94 1.00
N ILE A 18 -0.27 -9.06 1.90
CA ILE A 18 -1.35 -10.03 1.80
C ILE A 18 -2.63 -9.30 1.38
N TYR A 19 -3.33 -9.89 0.43
CA TYR A 19 -4.69 -9.49 0.04
C TYR A 19 -5.47 -10.79 -0.09
N ALA A 20 -6.31 -11.10 0.90
CA ALA A 20 -6.98 -12.39 1.01
C ALA A 20 -8.37 -12.38 0.37
N ASP A 21 -8.77 -13.55 -0.11
CA ASP A 21 -10.13 -13.80 -0.56
C ASP A 21 -11.00 -14.13 0.66
N ASP A 22 -11.43 -13.07 1.36
CA ASP A 22 -12.27 -13.10 2.53
C ASP A 22 -13.16 -11.84 2.60
N GLU A 23 -13.96 -11.73 3.66
CA GLU A 23 -14.92 -10.63 3.83
C GLU A 23 -14.24 -9.26 3.74
N ILE A 24 -13.07 -9.09 4.37
CA ILE A 24 -12.31 -7.84 4.35
C ILE A 24 -11.76 -7.55 2.96
N GLY A 25 -11.20 -8.55 2.26
CA GLY A 25 -10.73 -8.42 0.89
C GLY A 25 -11.83 -7.97 -0.07
N HIS A 26 -13.01 -8.57 0.06
CA HIS A 26 -14.19 -8.20 -0.75
C HIS A 26 -14.71 -6.80 -0.42
N ALA A 27 -14.79 -6.43 0.86
CA ALA A 27 -15.24 -5.10 1.29
C ALA A 27 -14.31 -3.99 0.79
N VAL A 28 -12.99 -4.16 0.95
CA VAL A 28 -12.00 -3.20 0.46
C VAL A 28 -12.04 -3.10 -1.07
N THR A 29 -12.14 -4.22 -1.78
CA THR A 29 -12.25 -4.23 -3.24
C THR A 29 -13.48 -3.48 -3.72
N SER A 30 -14.64 -3.69 -3.08
CA SER A 30 -15.88 -3.00 -3.44
C SER A 30 -15.74 -1.49 -3.23
N ALA A 31 -15.21 -1.04 -2.09
CA ALA A 31 -14.98 0.37 -1.82
C ALA A 31 -14.02 1.01 -2.84
N LEU A 32 -12.94 0.32 -3.23
CA LEU A 32 -12.00 0.79 -4.25
C LEU A 32 -12.65 0.86 -5.65
N CYS A 33 -13.50 -0.10 -6.01
CA CYS A 33 -14.25 -0.07 -7.25
C CYS A 33 -15.19 1.14 -7.28
N HIS A 34 -15.99 1.36 -6.24
CA HIS A 34 -16.88 2.52 -6.14
C HIS A 34 -16.11 3.84 -6.23
N ALA A 35 -14.92 3.93 -5.60
CA ALA A 35 -14.07 5.11 -5.71
C ALA A 35 -13.62 5.34 -7.16
N ALA A 36 -13.15 4.29 -7.86
CA ALA A 36 -12.73 4.38 -9.25
C ALA A 36 -13.89 4.77 -10.19
N GLU A 37 -15.08 4.20 -10.00
CA GLU A 37 -16.30 4.52 -10.74
C GLU A 37 -16.74 5.99 -10.55
N ARG A 38 -16.46 6.58 -9.38
CA ARG A 38 -16.65 8.02 -9.12
C ARG A 38 -15.58 8.90 -9.79
N GLY A 39 -14.57 8.33 -10.44
CA GLY A 39 -13.48 9.05 -11.10
C GLY A 39 -12.25 9.30 -10.23
N VAL A 40 -12.17 8.68 -9.04
CA VAL A 40 -10.98 8.71 -8.19
C VAL A 40 -9.86 7.90 -8.85
N SER A 41 -8.64 8.41 -8.86
CA SER A 41 -7.47 7.72 -9.42
C SER A 41 -6.96 6.64 -8.45
N VAL A 42 -7.47 5.42 -8.59
CA VAL A 42 -7.17 4.30 -7.67
C VAL A 42 -5.97 3.50 -8.18
N HIS A 43 -4.95 3.34 -7.32
CA HIS A 43 -3.73 2.60 -7.58
C HIS A 43 -3.54 1.50 -6.54
N VAL A 44 -3.57 0.24 -6.97
CA VAL A 44 -3.42 -0.93 -6.09
C VAL A 44 -2.16 -1.70 -6.46
N LEU A 45 -1.24 -1.84 -5.51
CA LEU A 45 0.01 -2.57 -5.65
C LEU A 45 0.09 -3.66 -4.58
N VAL A 46 0.07 -4.92 -4.99
CA VAL A 46 0.19 -6.07 -4.09
C VAL A 46 1.49 -6.85 -4.34
N ASP A 47 1.94 -7.61 -3.34
CA ASP A 47 3.06 -8.54 -3.54
C ASP A 47 2.58 -9.81 -4.27
N GLY A 48 3.23 -10.15 -5.37
CA GLY A 48 2.84 -11.30 -6.20
C GLY A 48 3.03 -12.67 -5.54
N PHE A 49 3.64 -12.74 -4.36
CA PHE A 49 3.75 -13.97 -3.58
C PHE A 49 2.80 -14.00 -2.39
N GLY A 50 2.65 -12.89 -1.68
CA GLY A 50 1.79 -12.79 -0.51
C GLY A 50 0.30 -12.74 -0.88
N ALA A 51 -0.03 -12.20 -2.07
CA ALA A 51 -1.38 -12.10 -2.59
C ALA A 51 -1.57 -13.01 -3.83
N ARG A 52 -1.42 -14.32 -3.64
CA ARG A 52 -1.32 -15.31 -4.75
C ARG A 52 -2.54 -15.34 -5.65
N ASN A 53 -3.72 -15.26 -5.09
CA ASN A 53 -4.99 -15.38 -5.82
C ASN A 53 -5.55 -14.03 -6.26
N PHE A 54 -4.96 -12.92 -5.81
CA PHE A 54 -5.43 -11.56 -6.08
C PHE A 54 -5.69 -11.28 -7.56
N GLU A 55 -4.86 -11.83 -8.44
CA GLU A 55 -4.98 -11.62 -9.89
C GLU A 55 -6.20 -12.31 -10.50
N GLN A 56 -6.68 -13.37 -9.88
CA GLN A 56 -7.87 -14.12 -10.33
C GLN A 56 -9.13 -13.57 -9.66
N ASP A 57 -9.06 -13.27 -8.38
CA ASP A 57 -10.23 -13.01 -7.54
C ASP A 57 -10.64 -11.52 -7.56
N PHE A 58 -9.67 -10.59 -7.59
CA PHE A 58 -9.93 -9.17 -7.40
C PHE A 58 -9.48 -8.26 -8.54
N MET A 59 -8.33 -8.57 -9.18
CA MET A 59 -7.77 -7.70 -10.22
C MET A 59 -8.75 -7.44 -11.38
N PRO A 60 -9.52 -8.43 -11.91
CA PRO A 60 -10.44 -8.17 -13.01
C PRO A 60 -11.54 -7.15 -12.66
N ARG A 61 -12.08 -7.22 -11.43
CA ARG A 61 -13.10 -6.27 -10.94
C ARG A 61 -12.54 -4.86 -10.84
N LEU A 62 -11.37 -4.71 -10.22
CA LEU A 62 -10.70 -3.42 -10.05
C LEU A 62 -10.37 -2.77 -11.40
N LEU A 63 -9.84 -3.55 -12.36
CA LEU A 63 -9.55 -3.07 -13.71
C LEU A 63 -10.82 -2.66 -14.46
N ALA A 64 -11.90 -3.43 -14.34
CA ALA A 64 -13.19 -3.11 -14.96
C ALA A 64 -13.79 -1.81 -14.42
N ALA A 65 -13.60 -1.53 -13.13
CA ALA A 65 -14.00 -0.27 -12.50
C ALA A 65 -13.09 0.92 -12.86
N GLY A 66 -12.00 0.71 -13.61
CA GLY A 66 -11.06 1.75 -14.02
C GLY A 66 -9.87 1.96 -13.08
N ALA A 67 -9.69 1.12 -12.06
CA ALA A 67 -8.53 1.18 -11.18
C ALA A 67 -7.24 0.72 -11.89
N HIS A 68 -6.12 1.25 -11.44
CA HIS A 68 -4.78 0.84 -11.87
C HIS A 68 -4.24 -0.21 -10.92
N VAL A 69 -3.94 -1.42 -11.44
CA VAL A 69 -3.56 -2.54 -10.59
C VAL A 69 -2.26 -3.17 -11.07
N MET A 70 -1.33 -3.41 -10.14
CA MET A 70 -0.08 -4.11 -10.40
C MET A 70 0.26 -5.12 -9.30
N ALA A 71 0.95 -6.19 -9.69
CA ALA A 71 1.57 -7.14 -8.76
C ALA A 71 3.10 -6.98 -8.79
N TYR A 72 3.71 -6.78 -7.62
CA TYR A 72 5.15 -6.66 -7.47
C TYR A 72 5.82 -8.02 -7.63
N ARG A 73 6.74 -8.11 -8.59
CA ARG A 73 7.57 -9.31 -8.84
C ARG A 73 6.81 -10.63 -9.04
N ARG A 74 5.72 -10.60 -9.79
CA ARG A 74 4.96 -11.78 -10.21
C ARG A 74 5.81 -12.85 -10.90
N GLU A 75 6.68 -12.44 -11.80
CA GLU A 75 7.40 -13.34 -12.73
C GLU A 75 8.44 -14.20 -12.00
N PHE A 76 9.04 -13.71 -10.93
CA PHE A 76 10.02 -14.45 -10.13
C PHE A 76 9.42 -15.52 -9.22
N ALA A 77 8.10 -15.51 -9.01
CA ALA A 77 7.41 -16.56 -8.26
C ALA A 77 7.40 -17.91 -9.02
N ARG A 78 7.48 -17.87 -10.35
CA ARG A 78 7.53 -19.06 -11.22
C ARG A 78 8.90 -19.73 -11.30
N PHE A 79 10.00 -18.98 -11.13
CA PHE A 79 11.35 -19.55 -11.19
C PHE A 79 11.88 -19.85 -9.79
N ARG A 80 11.89 -21.14 -9.41
CA ARG A 80 12.27 -21.65 -8.09
C ARG A 80 13.72 -21.37 -7.64
N LEU A 81 14.61 -20.88 -8.49
CA LEU A 81 16.06 -20.99 -8.33
C LEU A 81 16.73 -19.98 -7.39
N ARG A 82 16.05 -18.93 -6.85
CA ARG A 82 16.65 -17.98 -5.88
C ARG A 82 15.65 -17.36 -4.90
N ARG A 83 14.78 -18.15 -4.30
CA ARG A 83 13.71 -17.70 -3.39
C ARG A 83 14.19 -16.82 -2.23
N HIS A 84 15.35 -17.09 -1.67
CA HIS A 84 15.87 -16.43 -0.47
C HIS A 84 16.46 -15.03 -0.70
N ARG A 85 16.68 -14.63 -1.97
CA ARG A 85 17.24 -13.32 -2.33
C ARG A 85 16.22 -12.31 -2.86
N LEU A 86 14.97 -12.71 -3.00
CA LEU A 86 13.94 -11.82 -3.56
C LEU A 86 13.35 -10.94 -2.48
N ARG A 87 13.56 -9.64 -2.59
CA ARG A 87 12.85 -8.65 -1.77
C ARG A 87 11.36 -8.75 -2.03
N ARG A 88 10.57 -8.72 -0.96
CA ARG A 88 9.11 -8.69 -1.00
C ARG A 88 8.63 -7.27 -0.79
N LEU A 89 7.47 -6.95 -1.35
CA LEU A 89 6.74 -5.73 -1.02
C LEU A 89 6.04 -5.95 0.32
N HIS A 90 6.77 -5.81 1.44
CA HIS A 90 6.21 -6.05 2.76
C HIS A 90 5.63 -4.78 3.40
N ARG A 91 5.20 -3.83 2.58
CA ARG A 91 4.58 -2.57 3.01
C ARG A 91 3.07 -2.77 3.12
N LYS A 92 2.45 -2.17 4.13
CA LYS A 92 1.01 -2.05 4.30
C LYS A 92 0.74 -0.58 4.50
N LEU A 93 0.26 0.05 3.46
CA LEU A 93 0.21 1.49 3.35
C LEU A 93 -0.94 1.89 2.43
N VAL A 94 -1.77 2.80 2.91
CA VAL A 94 -2.81 3.43 2.10
C VAL A 94 -2.65 4.94 2.20
N VAL A 95 -2.68 5.63 1.06
CA VAL A 95 -2.71 7.10 0.99
C VAL A 95 -3.98 7.50 0.26
N ILE A 96 -4.71 8.45 0.83
CA ILE A 96 -5.98 8.95 0.29
C ILE A 96 -5.89 10.47 0.13
N ASP A 97 -6.14 10.97 -1.07
CA ASP A 97 -6.23 12.38 -1.45
C ASP A 97 -5.00 13.21 -1.03
N SER A 98 -3.82 12.61 -0.90
CA SER A 98 -2.61 13.25 -0.36
C SER A 98 -2.82 13.92 1.02
N ARG A 99 -3.91 13.64 1.72
CA ARG A 99 -4.33 14.25 2.99
C ARG A 99 -4.31 13.30 4.17
N LEU A 100 -4.43 12.00 3.91
CA LEU A 100 -4.58 10.95 4.90
C LEU A 100 -3.74 9.75 4.49
N ALA A 101 -3.08 9.11 5.45
CA ALA A 101 -2.44 7.81 5.25
C ALA A 101 -2.70 6.85 6.40
N PHE A 102 -2.77 5.56 6.06
CA PHE A 102 -2.68 4.45 7.01
C PHE A 102 -1.36 3.73 6.80
N VAL A 103 -0.59 3.57 7.85
CA VAL A 103 0.74 2.93 7.82
C VAL A 103 0.85 1.94 8.97
N GLY A 104 1.22 0.69 8.70
CA GLY A 104 1.37 -0.28 9.79
C GLY A 104 1.61 -1.72 9.37
N GLY A 105 1.25 -2.65 10.24
CA GLY A 105 1.34 -4.10 10.05
C GLY A 105 0.12 -4.73 9.40
N ILE A 106 -1.04 -4.05 9.43
CA ILE A 106 -2.33 -4.62 9.01
C ILE A 106 -2.36 -4.83 7.50
N ASN A 107 -2.54 -6.08 7.07
CA ASN A 107 -2.79 -6.45 5.69
C ASN A 107 -4.29 -6.37 5.35
N ILE A 108 -4.64 -6.58 4.08
CA ILE A 108 -6.03 -6.75 3.65
C ILE A 108 -6.40 -8.23 3.83
N VAL A 109 -6.81 -8.56 5.03
CA VAL A 109 -7.15 -9.93 5.45
C VAL A 109 -7.98 -9.85 6.74
N ASP A 110 -8.97 -10.72 6.87
CA ASP A 110 -9.74 -10.87 8.11
C ASP A 110 -8.83 -11.40 9.24
N ASP A 111 -8.94 -10.81 10.43
CA ASP A 111 -8.14 -11.22 11.59
C ASP A 111 -8.37 -12.69 11.98
N ASN A 112 -9.59 -13.21 11.74
CA ASN A 112 -9.97 -14.60 11.98
C ASN A 112 -9.49 -15.56 10.87
N ASN A 113 -9.06 -15.04 9.72
CA ASN A 113 -8.46 -15.82 8.63
C ASN A 113 -7.01 -16.19 9.01
N ALA A 114 -6.85 -16.93 10.11
CA ALA A 114 -5.59 -17.46 10.61
C ALA A 114 -5.51 -18.97 10.36
N PRO A 115 -4.30 -19.57 10.24
CA PRO A 115 -4.16 -21.01 10.16
C PRO A 115 -4.82 -21.73 11.34
N GLU A 116 -5.34 -22.93 11.09
CA GLU A 116 -6.00 -23.74 12.12
C GLU A 116 -5.14 -23.89 13.39
N GLY A 117 -5.74 -23.68 14.55
CA GLY A 117 -5.06 -23.72 15.86
C GLY A 117 -4.28 -22.45 16.23
N MET A 118 -4.23 -21.43 15.38
CA MET A 118 -3.66 -20.13 15.72
C MET A 118 -4.72 -19.18 16.25
N ARG A 119 -4.28 -18.22 17.09
CA ARG A 119 -5.14 -17.11 17.55
C ARG A 119 -5.40 -16.14 16.38
N PRO A 120 -6.47 -15.33 16.45
CA PRO A 120 -6.71 -14.25 15.50
C PRO A 120 -5.47 -13.35 15.37
N ARG A 121 -5.28 -12.76 14.21
CA ARG A 121 -4.20 -11.83 13.96
C ARG A 121 -4.37 -10.59 14.83
N PHE A 122 -3.26 -10.05 15.29
CA PHE A 122 -3.24 -8.82 16.06
C PHE A 122 -2.11 -7.93 15.56
N ASP A 123 -2.48 -6.91 14.82
CA ASP A 123 -1.54 -5.98 14.18
C ASP A 123 -1.99 -4.54 14.44
N TYR A 124 -1.07 -3.60 14.27
CA TYR A 124 -1.35 -2.17 14.43
C TYR A 124 -1.15 -1.41 13.14
N ALA A 125 -1.97 -0.39 12.94
CA ALA A 125 -1.74 0.67 11.96
C ALA A 125 -2.00 2.02 12.60
N VAL A 126 -1.32 3.04 12.10
CA VAL A 126 -1.55 4.43 12.47
C VAL A 126 -2.21 5.17 11.33
N ARG A 127 -3.18 6.02 11.66
CA ARG A 127 -3.78 6.99 10.76
C ARG A 127 -3.01 8.29 10.90
N LEU A 128 -2.47 8.79 9.80
CA LEU A 128 -1.61 9.96 9.74
C LEU A 128 -2.27 11.07 8.92
N GLU A 129 -2.11 12.28 9.41
CA GLU A 129 -2.44 13.53 8.72
C GLU A 129 -1.28 14.52 8.88
N GLY A 130 -1.27 15.61 8.13
CA GLY A 130 -0.30 16.67 8.30
C GLY A 130 0.94 16.56 7.40
N PRO A 131 1.99 17.33 7.68
CA PRO A 131 3.14 17.53 6.79
C PRO A 131 3.92 16.26 6.45
N VAL A 132 3.88 15.23 7.31
CA VAL A 132 4.54 13.92 7.09
C VAL A 132 3.99 13.21 5.84
N LEU A 133 2.75 13.50 5.45
CA LEU A 133 2.12 12.88 4.28
C LEU A 133 2.85 13.14 2.97
N ARG A 134 3.58 14.24 2.83
CA ARG A 134 4.40 14.50 1.64
C ARG A 134 5.44 13.40 1.44
N GLN A 135 6.07 12.95 2.52
CA GLN A 135 7.07 11.88 2.46
C GLN A 135 6.42 10.52 2.16
N VAL A 136 5.28 10.23 2.81
CA VAL A 136 4.53 9.00 2.61
C VAL A 136 4.01 8.90 1.18
N HIS A 137 3.39 9.96 0.67
CA HIS A 137 2.88 10.05 -0.69
C HIS A 137 4.00 9.92 -1.74
N HIS A 138 5.13 10.61 -1.53
CA HIS A 138 6.30 10.46 -2.40
C HIS A 138 6.77 8.99 -2.44
N ALA A 139 6.79 8.30 -1.30
CA ALA A 139 7.24 6.92 -1.21
C ALA A 139 6.34 5.92 -1.96
N VAL A 140 5.00 6.10 -1.92
CA VAL A 140 4.09 5.22 -2.67
C VAL A 140 4.17 5.49 -4.16
N ARG A 141 4.22 6.75 -4.57
CA ARG A 141 4.36 7.12 -5.98
C ARG A 141 5.66 6.60 -6.58
N HIS A 142 6.76 6.80 -5.88
CA HIS A 142 8.07 6.31 -6.33
C HIS A 142 8.08 4.78 -6.50
N MET A 143 7.47 4.03 -5.57
CA MET A 143 7.34 2.59 -5.70
C MET A 143 6.46 2.21 -6.90
N TRP A 144 5.35 2.88 -7.09
CA TRP A 144 4.48 2.70 -8.24
C TRP A 144 5.21 2.92 -9.57
N GLU A 145 5.99 3.99 -9.67
CA GLU A 145 6.79 4.31 -10.86
C GLU A 145 7.85 3.24 -11.14
N ILE A 146 8.58 2.77 -10.12
CA ILE A 146 9.56 1.69 -10.26
C ILE A 146 8.91 0.42 -10.80
N VAL A 147 7.78 0.01 -10.23
CA VAL A 147 7.09 -1.22 -10.64
C VAL A 147 6.47 -1.07 -12.03
N SER A 148 5.89 0.08 -12.32
CA SER A 148 5.33 0.40 -13.63
C SER A 148 6.40 0.37 -14.73
N TRP A 149 7.57 0.94 -14.48
CA TRP A 149 8.70 0.91 -15.41
C TRP A 149 9.22 -0.52 -15.62
N ALA A 150 9.41 -1.29 -14.54
CA ALA A 150 9.88 -2.67 -14.60
C ALA A 150 8.91 -3.61 -15.33
N SER A 151 7.61 -3.31 -15.29
CA SER A 151 6.55 -4.09 -15.94
C SER A 151 6.32 -3.70 -17.40
N LEU A 152 7.14 -2.80 -17.98
CA LEU A 152 6.96 -2.23 -19.34
C LEU A 152 5.58 -1.59 -19.58
N LYS A 153 4.79 -1.37 -18.56
CA LYS A 153 3.49 -0.70 -18.63
C LYS A 153 3.67 0.83 -18.70
N ARG A 154 4.36 1.29 -19.72
CA ARG A 154 4.86 2.65 -19.94
C ARG A 154 3.79 3.74 -20.13
N ARG A 155 2.50 3.48 -19.96
CA ARG A 155 1.41 4.40 -20.34
C ARG A 155 0.66 5.02 -19.19
N PHE A 156 1.28 5.29 -18.06
CA PHE A 156 0.63 6.11 -17.05
C PHE A 156 1.06 7.56 -17.19
N ARG A 157 0.15 8.36 -17.74
CA ARG A 157 0.20 9.81 -17.67
C ARG A 157 0.11 10.18 -16.19
N GLN A 158 1.18 10.73 -15.64
CA GLN A 158 1.23 11.20 -14.26
C GLN A 158 0.08 12.19 -14.05
N ALA A 159 -0.87 11.84 -13.20
CA ALA A 159 -1.76 12.85 -12.65
C ALA A 159 -0.89 13.87 -11.90
N ARG A 160 -1.12 15.16 -12.17
CA ARG A 160 -0.39 16.24 -11.51
C ARG A 160 -0.69 16.14 -10.02
N MET A 161 0.33 16.04 -9.18
CA MET A 161 0.18 16.07 -7.73
C MET A 161 -0.71 17.23 -7.34
N ALA A 162 -1.82 16.96 -6.66
CA ALA A 162 -2.44 17.99 -5.85
C ALA A 162 -1.41 18.40 -4.78
N PRO A 163 -1.16 19.70 -4.58
CA PRO A 163 -0.32 20.13 -3.49
C PRO A 163 -0.93 19.56 -2.19
N ALA A 164 -0.10 18.92 -1.34
CA ALA A 164 -0.54 18.54 -0.02
C ALA A 164 -1.15 19.78 0.63
N GLY A 165 -2.47 19.73 0.89
CA GLY A 165 -3.17 20.86 1.48
C GLY A 165 -2.45 21.28 2.77
N ASP A 166 -2.52 22.56 3.12
CA ASP A 166 -2.04 23.08 4.39
C ASP A 166 -2.84 22.40 5.51
N THR A 167 -2.34 21.23 5.92
CA THR A 167 -2.92 20.51 7.05
C THR A 167 -2.37 21.13 8.31
N ALA A 168 -3.26 21.47 9.24
CA ALA A 168 -2.90 22.02 10.54
C ALA A 168 -1.77 21.21 11.18
N VAL A 169 -0.74 21.88 11.66
CA VAL A 169 0.36 21.25 12.38
C VAL A 169 -0.22 20.73 13.69
N GLY A 170 -0.26 19.40 13.85
CA GLY A 170 -0.68 18.77 15.10
C GLY A 170 0.38 18.95 16.20
N THR A 171 0.01 18.58 17.41
CA THR A 171 0.91 18.62 18.59
C THR A 171 1.88 17.42 18.65
N GLN A 172 1.72 16.44 17.77
CA GLN A 172 2.55 15.23 17.73
C GLN A 172 3.59 15.29 16.62
N ALA A 173 4.82 14.88 16.91
CA ALA A 173 5.88 14.71 15.92
C ALA A 173 5.85 13.29 15.35
N ALA A 174 5.92 13.16 14.02
CA ALA A 174 6.05 11.88 13.34
C ALA A 174 7.15 11.95 12.29
N ALA A 175 7.92 10.87 12.16
CA ALA A 175 8.91 10.71 11.11
C ALA A 175 8.63 9.42 10.31
N PHE A 176 8.66 9.52 8.99
CA PHE A 176 8.49 8.38 8.11
C PHE A 176 9.85 7.87 7.64
N LEU A 177 10.22 6.68 8.12
CA LEU A 177 11.50 6.05 7.79
C LEU A 177 11.31 5.01 6.69
N ILE A 178 12.07 5.19 5.59
CA ILE A 178 12.10 4.24 4.48
C ILE A 178 13.33 3.35 4.64
N ARG A 179 13.14 2.04 4.78
CA ARG A 179 14.23 1.09 4.74
C ARG A 179 14.50 0.65 3.30
N ASP A 180 15.57 1.15 2.70
CA ASP A 180 16.22 0.51 1.58
C ASP A 180 17.54 -0.13 2.02
N ASN A 181 18.12 -1.04 1.21
CA ASN A 181 19.35 -1.73 1.61
C ASN A 181 20.61 -1.00 1.17
N ILE A 182 20.53 0.19 0.63
CA ILE A 182 21.66 0.93 0.08
C ILE A 182 21.85 2.24 0.84
N ARG A 183 20.86 3.13 0.83
CA ARG A 183 20.97 4.47 1.41
C ARG A 183 20.48 4.54 2.86
N HIS A 184 19.44 3.79 3.19
CA HIS A 184 18.71 3.89 4.47
C HIS A 184 18.79 2.59 5.29
N ARG A 185 19.88 1.83 5.13
CA ARG A 185 20.04 0.52 5.76
C ARG A 185 19.95 0.57 7.29
N ASN A 186 20.49 1.60 7.90
CA ASN A 186 20.61 1.73 9.34
C ASN A 186 19.66 2.79 9.95
N ASP A 187 18.86 3.48 9.15
CA ASP A 187 18.05 4.62 9.63
C ASP A 187 17.08 4.22 10.73
N ILE A 188 16.45 3.05 10.62
CA ILE A 188 15.56 2.52 11.67
C ILE A 188 16.34 2.25 12.96
N LEU A 189 17.52 1.62 12.86
CA LEU A 189 18.37 1.35 14.02
C LEU A 189 18.80 2.67 14.70
N HIS A 190 19.27 3.64 13.90
CA HIS A 190 19.67 4.96 14.44
C HIS A 190 18.51 5.68 15.09
N ALA A 191 17.30 5.61 14.51
CA ALA A 191 16.11 6.21 15.11
C ALA A 191 15.77 5.59 16.48
N TYR A 192 15.85 4.26 16.62
CA TYR A 192 15.63 3.58 17.89
C TYR A 192 16.70 3.91 18.92
N VAL A 193 17.97 3.91 18.52
CA VAL A 193 19.08 4.27 19.42
C VAL A 193 18.93 5.71 19.91
N HIS A 194 18.57 6.64 19.03
CA HIS A 194 18.36 8.04 19.40
C HIS A 194 17.13 8.25 20.29
N ALA A 195 16.08 7.47 20.11
CA ALA A 195 14.88 7.56 20.94
C ALA A 195 15.05 6.90 22.32
N ALA A 196 16.05 6.02 22.49
CA ALA A 196 16.33 5.31 23.75
C ALA A 196 17.36 6.03 24.65
N GLY A 197 18.05 7.07 24.16
CA GLY A 197 19.03 7.89 24.89
C GLY A 197 18.48 9.24 25.23
#